data_07fd72dc38e3e4d4f9ea878d54564f44
#
_entry.id   07fd72dc38e3e4d4f9ea878d54564f44
#
_cell.length_a   1.000
_cell.length_b   1.000
_cell.length_c   1.000
_cell.angle_alpha   90.00
_cell.angle_beta   90.00
_cell.angle_gamma   90.00
#
_symmetry.space_group_name_H-M   'P 1'
#
loop_
_entity.id
_entity.type
_entity.pdbx_description
1 polymer ?
#
loop_
_entity_poly.entity_id
_entity_poly.type
_entity_poly.pdbx_seq_one_letter_code
_entity_poly.pdbx_strand_id
1 'polypeptide(L)'
;VKDGKIVHIAKVPPKDAPAEIIDGTGMVLLPGLINCHTHLATAALRSLCDELSITDSLEQQLKKEAKMDSRIAKAAATIATAECLRFGVTSVSDLYYYPAATAEVIAQSGMKANLALSAYRFIDAVEEFDFSKDEQCQELRRVVEKWHNHDNGRIKIDAGIWAEYTSNHKLWEGLAAYAGENGLGFQ
;
A
#
# COMPACT_ATOMS: atom_id res chain seq x y z
N VAL A 1 -26.84 -0.45 8.22
CA VAL A 1 -25.93 -0.11 7.11
C VAL A 1 -26.50 -0.67 5.83
N LYS A 2 -26.50 0.11 4.75
CA LYS A 2 -26.89 -0.32 3.41
C LYS A 2 -25.91 0.27 2.41
N ASP A 3 -25.39 -0.56 1.53
CA ASP A 3 -24.42 -0.16 0.50
C ASP A 3 -23.20 0.62 1.07
N GLY A 4 -22.65 0.12 2.17
CA GLY A 4 -21.52 0.73 2.86
C GLY A 4 -21.82 2.04 3.62
N LYS A 5 -23.08 2.45 3.72
CA LYS A 5 -23.48 3.70 4.38
C LYS A 5 -24.37 3.43 5.60
N ILE A 6 -24.20 4.23 6.65
CA ILE A 6 -25.12 4.25 7.79
C ILE A 6 -26.40 4.94 7.33
N VAL A 7 -27.50 4.19 7.24
CA VAL A 7 -28.79 4.71 6.76
C VAL A 7 -29.78 5.00 7.87
N HIS A 8 -29.53 4.51 9.09
CA HIS A 8 -30.40 4.69 10.22
C HIS A 8 -29.64 4.62 11.55
N ILE A 9 -29.95 5.52 12.46
CA ILE A 9 -29.44 5.53 13.86
C ILE A 9 -30.64 5.78 14.77
N ALA A 10 -31.02 4.81 15.62
CA ALA A 10 -32.13 4.95 16.55
C ALA A 10 -31.96 4.01 17.76
N LYS A 11 -32.73 4.27 18.81
CA LYS A 11 -32.76 3.39 20.01
C LYS A 11 -33.50 2.07 19.77
N VAL A 12 -34.35 2.02 18.74
CA VAL A 12 -35.13 0.83 18.40
C VAL A 12 -34.88 0.52 16.92
N PRO A 13 -34.61 -0.73 16.58
CA PRO A 13 -34.41 -1.13 15.18
C PRO A 13 -35.68 -0.90 14.36
N PRO A 14 -35.58 -0.59 13.05
CA PRO A 14 -36.73 -0.47 12.17
C PRO A 14 -37.47 -1.80 12.08
N LYS A 15 -38.81 -1.74 11.90
CA LYS A 15 -39.67 -2.94 11.84
C LYS A 15 -39.28 -3.91 10.72
N ASP A 16 -38.76 -3.37 9.63
CA ASP A 16 -38.30 -4.13 8.46
C ASP A 16 -36.77 -4.23 8.40
N ALA A 17 -36.11 -4.40 9.54
CA ALA A 17 -34.66 -4.55 9.60
C ALA A 17 -34.21 -5.76 8.77
N PRO A 18 -33.17 -5.61 7.94
CA PRO A 18 -32.64 -6.74 7.16
C PRO A 18 -31.99 -7.81 8.03
N ALA A 19 -31.75 -8.96 7.44
CA ALA A 19 -31.54 -10.26 8.06
C ALA A 19 -30.30 -10.42 8.94
N GLU A 20 -29.30 -9.56 8.89
CA GLU A 20 -28.08 -9.72 9.67
C GLU A 20 -28.04 -8.71 10.83
N ILE A 21 -28.03 -9.24 12.06
CA ILE A 21 -27.95 -8.42 13.27
C ILE A 21 -26.65 -8.78 13.99
N ILE A 22 -25.82 -7.77 14.26
CA ILE A 22 -24.64 -7.89 15.10
C ILE A 22 -24.98 -7.30 16.47
N ASP A 23 -24.93 -8.11 17.53
CA ASP A 23 -25.11 -7.65 18.90
C ASP A 23 -23.84 -6.92 19.37
N GLY A 24 -23.96 -5.61 19.51
CA GLY A 24 -22.91 -4.72 19.99
C GLY A 24 -23.06 -4.32 21.46
N THR A 25 -23.85 -5.05 22.26
CA THR A 25 -24.07 -4.73 23.68
C THR A 25 -22.75 -4.63 24.43
N GLY A 26 -22.49 -3.49 25.07
CA GLY A 26 -21.24 -3.21 25.78
C GLY A 26 -20.04 -2.86 24.89
N MET A 27 -20.26 -2.71 23.58
CA MET A 27 -19.21 -2.36 22.62
C MET A 27 -19.33 -0.90 22.14
N VAL A 28 -18.25 -0.40 21.56
CA VAL A 28 -18.20 0.89 20.88
C VAL A 28 -17.93 0.65 19.41
N LEU A 29 -18.78 1.17 18.53
CA LEU A 29 -18.56 1.15 17.09
C LEU A 29 -17.69 2.35 16.69
N LEU A 30 -16.55 2.08 16.09
CA LEU A 30 -15.62 3.09 15.58
C LEU A 30 -15.41 2.91 14.09
N PRO A 31 -15.03 3.98 13.35
CA PRO A 31 -14.42 3.80 12.03
C PRO A 31 -13.18 2.92 12.11
N GLY A 32 -12.91 2.13 11.08
CA GLY A 32 -11.68 1.35 11.01
C GLY A 32 -10.44 2.25 11.06
N LEU A 33 -9.38 1.75 11.66
CA LEU A 33 -8.11 2.46 11.75
C LEU A 33 -7.47 2.59 10.36
N ILE A 34 -6.71 3.66 10.18
CA ILE A 34 -5.95 3.94 8.96
C ILE A 34 -4.46 3.89 9.31
N ASN A 35 -3.73 3.01 8.65
CA ASN A 35 -2.27 3.00 8.73
C ASN A 35 -1.72 3.85 7.57
N CYS A 36 -1.21 5.03 7.90
CA CYS A 36 -0.77 6.02 6.91
C CYS A 36 0.64 5.76 6.35
N HIS A 37 1.37 4.76 6.85
CA HIS A 37 2.69 4.38 6.33
C HIS A 37 2.98 2.92 6.66
N THR A 38 3.13 2.10 5.63
CA THR A 38 3.46 0.68 5.79
C THR A 38 4.20 0.12 4.58
N HIS A 39 4.84 -1.02 4.79
CA HIS A 39 5.48 -1.85 3.79
C HIS A 39 4.99 -3.28 4.00
N LEU A 40 3.78 -3.60 3.55
CA LEU A 40 3.11 -4.88 3.83
C LEU A 40 3.98 -6.10 3.46
N ALA A 41 4.69 -6.03 2.34
CA ALA A 41 5.54 -7.13 1.91
C ALA A 41 6.78 -7.35 2.78
N THR A 42 7.19 -6.37 3.61
CA THR A 42 8.30 -6.56 4.55
C THR A 42 7.96 -7.47 5.73
N ALA A 43 6.71 -7.89 5.89
CA ALA A 43 6.35 -8.88 6.89
C ALA A 43 7.15 -10.20 6.75
N ALA A 44 7.69 -10.51 5.56
CA ALA A 44 8.63 -11.61 5.34
C ALA A 44 9.97 -11.42 6.06
N LEU A 45 10.31 -10.19 6.45
CA LEU A 45 11.58 -9.82 7.06
C LEU A 45 11.45 -9.51 8.55
N ARG A 46 10.29 -9.79 9.15
CA ARG A 46 10.01 -9.51 10.56
C ARG A 46 11.07 -10.13 11.46
N SER A 47 11.50 -9.37 12.47
CA SER A 47 12.50 -9.76 13.47
C SER A 47 13.90 -10.09 12.94
N LEU A 48 14.16 -9.78 11.67
CA LEU A 48 15.47 -10.08 11.07
C LEU A 48 16.61 -9.22 11.64
N CYS A 49 16.28 -8.01 12.09
CA CYS A 49 17.25 -6.97 12.41
C CYS A 49 16.99 -6.28 13.76
N ASP A 50 16.22 -6.89 14.66
CA ASP A 50 15.72 -6.26 15.89
C ASP A 50 16.82 -5.75 16.83
N GLU A 51 18.00 -6.37 16.81
CA GLU A 51 19.13 -6.01 17.70
C GLU A 51 20.25 -5.24 16.99
N LEU A 52 20.05 -4.85 15.73
CA LEU A 52 21.06 -4.15 14.95
C LEU A 52 20.91 -2.62 15.03
N SER A 53 22.01 -1.92 14.75
CA SER A 53 21.94 -0.48 14.48
C SER A 53 21.11 -0.21 13.21
N ILE A 54 20.60 1.01 13.04
CA ILE A 54 19.85 1.38 11.83
C ILE A 54 20.65 1.11 10.57
N THR A 55 21.95 1.45 10.56
CA THR A 55 22.81 1.26 9.40
C THR A 55 23.00 -0.23 9.07
N ASP A 56 23.30 -1.04 10.10
CA ASP A 56 23.48 -2.47 9.92
C ASP A 56 22.18 -3.17 9.53
N SER A 57 21.06 -2.72 10.10
CA SER A 57 19.71 -3.17 9.77
C SER A 57 19.40 -2.96 8.29
N LEU A 58 19.62 -1.73 7.79
CA LEU A 58 19.37 -1.39 6.38
C LEU A 58 20.21 -2.24 5.44
N GLU A 59 21.50 -2.44 5.75
CA GLU A 59 22.39 -3.27 4.93
C GLU A 59 21.90 -4.74 4.88
N GLN A 60 21.52 -5.30 6.02
CA GLN A 60 21.00 -6.67 6.09
C GLN A 60 19.63 -6.79 5.38
N GLN A 61 18.76 -5.80 5.56
CA GLN A 61 17.46 -5.76 4.91
C GLN A 61 17.62 -5.74 3.39
N LEU A 62 18.42 -4.83 2.83
CA LEU A 62 18.67 -4.73 1.39
C LEU A 62 19.20 -6.05 0.80
N LYS A 63 20.12 -6.74 1.50
CA LYS A 63 20.61 -8.06 1.08
C LYS A 63 19.51 -9.12 1.01
N LYS A 64 18.48 -9.02 1.84
CA LYS A 64 17.36 -9.96 1.86
C LYS A 64 16.29 -9.56 0.85
N GLU A 65 16.00 -8.28 0.75
CA GLU A 65 15.07 -7.72 -0.25
C GLU A 65 15.52 -8.05 -1.67
N ALA A 66 16.81 -8.02 -1.95
CA ALA A 66 17.38 -8.44 -3.25
C ALA A 66 17.07 -9.91 -3.62
N LYS A 67 16.65 -10.74 -2.66
CA LYS A 67 16.24 -12.14 -2.87
C LYS A 67 14.73 -12.33 -2.91
N MET A 68 13.97 -11.28 -2.66
CA MET A 68 12.51 -11.33 -2.73
C MET A 68 12.06 -11.32 -4.19
N ASP A 69 10.98 -12.01 -4.43
CA ASP A 69 10.22 -11.96 -5.68
C ASP A 69 8.75 -11.58 -5.39
N SER A 70 7.97 -11.38 -6.43
CA SER A 70 6.55 -11.02 -6.30
C SER A 70 5.73 -12.08 -5.58
N ARG A 71 6.12 -13.35 -5.61
CA ARG A 71 5.45 -14.45 -4.91
C ARG A 71 5.67 -14.35 -3.40
N ILE A 72 6.91 -14.08 -2.98
CA ILE A 72 7.24 -13.87 -1.56
C ILE A 72 6.54 -12.60 -1.06
N ALA A 73 6.60 -11.51 -1.84
CA ALA A 73 5.93 -10.27 -1.51
C ALA A 73 4.41 -10.45 -1.33
N LYS A 74 3.77 -11.20 -2.23
CA LYS A 74 2.33 -11.54 -2.14
C LYS A 74 2.01 -12.32 -0.88
N ALA A 75 2.77 -13.35 -0.55
CA ALA A 75 2.56 -14.17 0.65
C ALA A 75 2.71 -13.32 1.93
N ALA A 76 3.76 -12.50 2.01
CA ALA A 76 3.99 -11.60 3.14
C ALA A 76 2.90 -10.54 3.28
N ALA A 77 2.51 -9.89 2.19
CA ALA A 77 1.41 -8.93 2.17
C ALA A 77 0.08 -9.57 2.60
N THR A 78 -0.17 -10.85 2.28
CA THR A 78 -1.35 -11.58 2.72
C THR A 78 -1.40 -11.68 4.25
N ILE A 79 -0.29 -12.06 4.89
CA ILE A 79 -0.19 -12.16 6.35
C ILE A 79 -0.37 -10.78 6.99
N ALA A 80 0.35 -9.77 6.49
CA ALA A 80 0.27 -8.41 7.01
C ALA A 80 -1.13 -7.80 6.88
N THR A 81 -1.80 -8.04 5.75
CA THR A 81 -3.18 -7.59 5.51
C THR A 81 -4.15 -8.27 6.49
N ALA A 82 -4.01 -9.57 6.72
CA ALA A 82 -4.83 -10.30 7.69
C ALA A 82 -4.62 -9.78 9.11
N GLU A 83 -3.39 -9.47 9.50
CA GLU A 83 -3.08 -8.83 10.78
C GLU A 83 -3.71 -7.43 10.89
N CYS A 84 -3.56 -6.59 9.86
CA CYS A 84 -4.19 -5.28 9.80
C CYS A 84 -5.69 -5.37 10.10
N LEU A 85 -6.41 -6.23 9.37
CA LEU A 85 -7.84 -6.42 9.56
C LEU A 85 -8.18 -6.97 10.93
N ARG A 86 -7.41 -7.93 11.44
CA ARG A 86 -7.58 -8.49 12.78
C ARG A 86 -7.50 -7.44 13.89
N PHE A 87 -6.63 -6.44 13.72
CA PHE A 87 -6.44 -5.35 14.67
C PHE A 87 -7.21 -4.06 14.33
N GLY A 88 -8.18 -4.15 13.42
CA GLY A 88 -9.09 -3.06 13.10
C GLY A 88 -8.53 -2.02 12.11
N VAL A 89 -7.38 -2.28 11.49
CA VAL A 89 -6.87 -1.44 10.40
C VAL A 89 -7.57 -1.83 9.10
N THR A 90 -8.35 -0.90 8.53
CA THR A 90 -9.16 -1.14 7.33
C THR A 90 -8.67 -0.40 6.10
N SER A 91 -7.68 0.47 6.27
CA SER A 91 -7.07 1.23 5.18
C SER A 91 -5.57 1.39 5.41
N VAL A 92 -4.78 1.28 4.36
CA VAL A 92 -3.33 1.43 4.41
C VAL A 92 -2.82 2.38 3.33
N SER A 93 -1.72 3.08 3.62
CA SER A 93 -0.83 3.68 2.63
C SER A 93 0.44 2.83 2.61
N ASP A 94 0.65 2.10 1.51
CA ASP A 94 1.75 1.15 1.35
C ASP A 94 2.69 1.58 0.24
N LEU A 95 3.97 1.68 0.56
CA LEU A 95 5.02 2.04 -0.36
C LEU A 95 6.06 0.91 -0.41
N TYR A 96 6.14 0.18 -1.53
CA TYR A 96 7.12 -0.89 -1.66
C TYR A 96 7.42 -1.28 -3.12
N TYR A 97 8.31 -2.26 -3.33
CA TYR A 97 8.81 -2.65 -4.65
C TYR A 97 7.83 -3.50 -5.48
N TYR A 98 6.80 -4.09 -4.87
CA TYR A 98 5.88 -5.04 -5.51
C TYR A 98 4.42 -4.60 -5.42
N PRO A 99 4.05 -3.37 -5.86
CA PRO A 99 2.70 -2.85 -5.68
C PRO A 99 1.63 -3.68 -6.40
N ALA A 100 1.97 -4.31 -7.53
CA ALA A 100 1.04 -5.20 -8.23
C ALA A 100 0.65 -6.42 -7.40
N ALA A 101 1.62 -7.05 -6.72
CA ALA A 101 1.38 -8.21 -5.87
C ALA A 101 0.57 -7.83 -4.62
N THR A 102 0.87 -6.67 -4.01
CA THR A 102 0.10 -6.12 -2.89
C THR A 102 -1.32 -5.78 -3.31
N ALA A 103 -1.52 -5.17 -4.48
CA ALA A 103 -2.84 -4.82 -5.01
C ALA A 103 -3.75 -6.05 -5.17
N GLU A 104 -3.22 -7.18 -5.62
CA GLU A 104 -3.98 -8.43 -5.71
C GLU A 104 -4.48 -8.90 -4.34
N VAL A 105 -3.64 -8.81 -3.31
CA VAL A 105 -4.01 -9.17 -1.92
C VAL A 105 -5.07 -8.22 -1.38
N ILE A 106 -4.88 -6.94 -1.54
CA ILE A 106 -5.82 -5.90 -1.11
C ILE A 106 -7.17 -6.05 -1.80
N ALA A 107 -7.18 -6.35 -3.11
CA ALA A 107 -8.41 -6.60 -3.86
C ALA A 107 -9.21 -7.76 -3.26
N GLN A 108 -8.54 -8.85 -2.92
CA GLN A 108 -9.16 -10.04 -2.33
C GLN A 108 -9.63 -9.83 -0.89
N SER A 109 -8.93 -9.02 -0.11
CA SER A 109 -9.22 -8.80 1.31
C SER A 109 -10.41 -7.88 1.59
N GLY A 110 -10.79 -7.05 0.64
CA GLY A 110 -11.79 -5.99 0.84
C GLY A 110 -11.24 -4.73 1.53
N MET A 111 -9.97 -4.69 1.93
CA MET A 111 -9.34 -3.54 2.56
C MET A 111 -9.16 -2.38 1.57
N LYS A 112 -9.14 -1.14 2.07
CA LYS A 112 -8.76 0.04 1.27
C LYS A 112 -7.24 0.19 1.24
N ALA A 113 -6.71 0.69 0.11
CA ALA A 113 -5.29 1.04 0.05
C ALA A 113 -5.01 2.17 -0.94
N ASN A 114 -4.02 3.00 -0.57
CA ASN A 114 -3.18 3.73 -1.50
C ASN A 114 -1.86 2.96 -1.59
N LEU A 115 -1.48 2.55 -2.80
CA LEU A 115 -0.28 1.78 -3.05
C LEU A 115 0.67 2.59 -3.92
N ALA A 116 1.94 2.65 -3.55
CA ALA A 116 2.95 3.31 -4.35
C ALA A 116 4.10 2.37 -4.67
N LEU A 117 4.65 2.51 -5.87
CA LEU A 117 5.93 1.88 -6.19
C LEU A 117 7.04 2.67 -5.51
N SER A 118 7.84 1.98 -4.71
CA SER A 118 9.02 2.53 -4.05
C SER A 118 10.16 2.65 -5.07
N ALA A 119 10.09 3.65 -5.94
CA ALA A 119 11.13 3.89 -6.94
C ALA A 119 12.40 4.43 -6.29
N TYR A 120 13.54 3.99 -6.79
CA TYR A 120 14.84 4.46 -6.33
C TYR A 120 15.84 4.53 -7.50
N ARG A 121 16.74 5.49 -7.41
CA ARG A 121 17.90 5.62 -8.30
C ARG A 121 18.98 6.34 -7.52
N PHE A 122 20.04 5.64 -7.21
CA PHE A 122 21.13 6.21 -6.40
C PHE A 122 21.68 7.51 -7.01
N ILE A 123 21.99 8.47 -6.14
CA ILE A 123 22.36 9.84 -6.52
C ILE A 123 23.55 9.87 -7.48
N ASP A 124 24.48 8.93 -7.35
CA ASP A 124 25.69 8.82 -8.16
C ASP A 124 25.48 8.16 -9.53
N ALA A 125 24.25 7.76 -9.86
CA ALA A 125 23.94 7.22 -11.16
C ALA A 125 23.99 8.33 -12.22
N VAL A 126 25.09 8.39 -12.95
CA VAL A 126 25.42 9.42 -13.98
C VAL A 126 24.62 9.19 -15.28
N GLU A 127 23.90 8.08 -15.40
CA GLU A 127 23.15 7.72 -16.58
C GLU A 127 22.01 8.71 -16.86
N GLU A 128 21.79 9.00 -18.14
CA GLU A 128 20.64 9.78 -18.57
C GLU A 128 19.35 9.08 -18.13
N PHE A 129 18.55 9.80 -17.34
CA PHE A 129 17.24 9.31 -16.95
C PHE A 129 16.22 9.57 -18.05
N ASP A 130 15.56 8.54 -18.50
CA ASP A 130 14.43 8.59 -19.42
C ASP A 130 13.25 7.83 -18.80
N PHE A 131 12.25 8.57 -18.33
CA PHE A 131 11.04 8.01 -17.69
C PHE A 131 10.37 6.93 -18.57
N SER A 132 10.44 7.10 -19.88
CA SER A 132 9.81 6.18 -20.83
C SER A 132 10.54 4.83 -20.96
N LYS A 133 11.80 4.76 -20.53
CA LYS A 133 12.65 3.57 -20.63
C LYS A 133 12.98 2.95 -19.26
N ASP A 134 12.82 3.70 -18.20
CA ASP A 134 13.11 3.21 -16.85
C ASP A 134 12.13 2.11 -16.44
N GLU A 135 12.66 0.97 -16.01
CA GLU A 135 11.85 -0.22 -15.71
C GLU A 135 10.87 0.01 -14.56
N GLN A 136 11.27 0.77 -13.53
CA GLN A 136 10.41 1.08 -12.38
C GLN A 136 9.26 2.01 -12.81
N CYS A 137 9.56 2.98 -13.67
CA CYS A 137 8.54 3.87 -14.22
C CYS A 137 7.56 3.13 -15.15
N GLN A 138 8.05 2.15 -15.91
CA GLN A 138 7.20 1.27 -16.72
C GLN A 138 6.34 0.35 -15.85
N GLU A 139 6.88 -0.15 -14.74
CA GLU A 139 6.09 -0.92 -13.78
C GLU A 139 5.00 -0.06 -13.14
N LEU A 140 5.32 1.17 -12.72
CA LEU A 140 4.31 2.11 -12.21
C LEU A 140 3.17 2.30 -13.21
N ARG A 141 3.47 2.51 -14.50
CA ARG A 141 2.45 2.66 -15.55
C ARG A 141 1.53 1.44 -15.61
N ARG A 142 2.09 0.23 -15.64
CA ARG A 142 1.30 -1.02 -15.68
C ARG A 142 0.41 -1.17 -14.45
N VAL A 143 0.92 -0.81 -13.29
CA VAL A 143 0.18 -0.89 -12.04
C VAL A 143 -0.94 0.15 -11.99
N VAL A 144 -0.68 1.38 -12.44
CA VAL A 144 -1.71 2.42 -12.56
C VAL A 144 -2.82 1.99 -13.50
N GLU A 145 -2.47 1.53 -14.71
CA GLU A 145 -3.45 1.10 -15.71
C GLU A 145 -4.37 -0.01 -15.18
N LYS A 146 -3.82 -0.96 -14.45
CA LYS A 146 -4.56 -2.12 -13.94
C LYS A 146 -5.33 -1.86 -12.65
N TRP A 147 -4.77 -1.07 -11.74
CA TRP A 147 -5.20 -1.03 -10.34
C TRP A 147 -5.67 0.34 -9.84
N HIS A 148 -5.34 1.45 -10.53
CA HIS A 148 -5.79 2.76 -10.06
C HIS A 148 -7.31 2.87 -10.16
N ASN A 149 -7.95 3.31 -9.07
CA ASN A 149 -9.40 3.37 -8.93
C ASN A 149 -10.13 2.02 -9.03
N HIS A 150 -9.41 0.89 -8.87
CA HIS A 150 -10.03 -0.43 -8.83
C HIS A 150 -11.10 -0.50 -7.73
N ASP A 151 -12.19 -1.24 -8.01
CA ASP A 151 -13.31 -1.43 -7.11
C ASP A 151 -13.88 -0.10 -6.57
N ASN A 152 -14.29 0.78 -7.51
CA ASN A 152 -14.86 2.11 -7.23
C ASN A 152 -13.94 3.01 -6.40
N GLY A 153 -12.63 2.94 -6.62
CA GLY A 153 -11.63 3.76 -5.94
C GLY A 153 -11.24 3.24 -4.56
N ARG A 154 -11.55 2.00 -4.24
CA ARG A 154 -11.09 1.34 -3.00
C ARG A 154 -9.58 1.11 -3.01
N ILE A 155 -9.01 0.85 -4.18
CA ILE A 155 -7.56 0.79 -4.40
C ILE A 155 -7.16 1.97 -5.26
N LYS A 156 -6.20 2.74 -4.79
CA LYS A 156 -5.55 3.81 -5.55
C LYS A 156 -4.08 3.52 -5.69
N ILE A 157 -3.50 3.98 -6.78
CA ILE A 157 -2.07 3.92 -7.01
C ILE A 157 -1.54 5.34 -7.01
N ASP A 158 -0.47 5.55 -6.27
CA ASP A 158 0.28 6.81 -6.22
C ASP A 158 1.66 6.60 -6.86
N ALA A 159 2.27 7.66 -7.33
CA ALA A 159 3.69 7.66 -7.61
C ALA A 159 4.47 7.79 -6.28
N GLY A 160 5.70 7.30 -6.23
CA GLY A 160 6.48 7.38 -5.00
C GLY A 160 7.96 7.16 -5.21
N ILE A 161 8.75 7.60 -4.25
CA ILE A 161 10.18 7.33 -4.13
C ILE A 161 10.44 6.59 -2.82
N TRP A 162 11.49 5.79 -2.79
CA TRP A 162 11.84 5.09 -1.56
C TRP A 162 12.30 6.08 -0.47
N ALA A 163 13.22 6.97 -0.81
CA ALA A 163 13.65 8.09 0.03
C ALA A 163 14.39 9.12 -0.83
N GLU A 164 14.48 10.34 -0.35
CA GLU A 164 15.20 11.43 -1.03
C GLU A 164 16.67 11.12 -1.25
N TYR A 165 17.31 10.45 -0.27
CA TYR A 165 18.74 10.09 -0.33
C TYR A 165 19.03 8.85 -1.20
N THR A 166 18.01 8.17 -1.69
CA THR A 166 18.14 7.03 -2.62
C THR A 166 17.71 7.38 -4.04
N SER A 167 17.38 8.64 -4.30
CA SER A 167 16.79 9.05 -5.56
C SER A 167 17.42 10.36 -6.06
N ASN A 168 17.47 10.56 -7.35
CA ASN A 168 17.94 11.80 -7.95
C ASN A 168 16.77 12.68 -8.43
N HIS A 169 17.03 13.97 -8.64
CA HIS A 169 16.03 14.95 -9.05
C HIS A 169 15.30 14.57 -10.35
N LYS A 170 15.97 14.00 -11.33
CA LYS A 170 15.34 13.61 -12.59
C LYS A 170 14.28 12.54 -12.43
N LEU A 171 14.51 11.57 -11.53
CA LEU A 171 13.50 10.58 -11.16
C LEU A 171 12.30 11.26 -10.48
N TRP A 172 12.53 12.16 -9.55
CA TRP A 172 11.45 12.89 -8.86
C TRP A 172 10.62 13.71 -9.83
N GLU A 173 11.27 14.50 -10.68
CA GLU A 173 10.60 15.33 -11.69
C GLU A 173 9.75 14.48 -12.64
N GLY A 174 10.30 13.36 -13.11
CA GLY A 174 9.57 12.46 -13.99
C GLY A 174 8.37 11.81 -13.32
N LEU A 175 8.52 11.34 -12.07
CA LEU A 175 7.42 10.75 -11.29
C LEU A 175 6.36 11.81 -10.92
N ALA A 176 6.78 13.02 -10.51
CA ALA A 176 5.86 14.09 -10.17
C ALA A 176 5.06 14.57 -11.40
N ALA A 177 5.72 14.71 -12.55
CA ALA A 177 5.06 15.04 -13.80
C ALA A 177 4.02 13.97 -14.18
N TYR A 178 4.41 12.70 -14.15
CA TYR A 178 3.50 11.59 -14.42
C TYR A 178 2.32 11.54 -13.45
N ALA A 179 2.56 11.77 -12.15
CA ALA A 179 1.50 11.84 -11.15
C ALA A 179 0.51 12.96 -11.45
N GLY A 180 1.01 14.17 -11.77
CA GLY A 180 0.18 15.32 -12.11
C GLY A 180 -0.67 15.09 -13.37
N GLU A 181 -0.09 14.51 -14.42
CA GLU A 181 -0.79 14.20 -15.68
C GLU A 181 -1.90 13.14 -15.49
N ASN A 182 -1.74 12.23 -14.55
CA ASN A 182 -2.66 11.11 -14.34
C ASN A 182 -3.55 11.26 -13.09
N GLY A 183 -3.49 12.39 -12.38
CA GLY A 183 -4.29 12.66 -11.19
C GLY A 183 -3.96 11.72 -10.03
N LEU A 184 -2.71 11.30 -9.90
CA LEU A 184 -2.22 10.44 -8.82
C LEU A 184 -1.71 11.28 -7.65
N GLY A 185 -1.70 10.68 -6.45
CA GLY A 185 -0.91 11.20 -5.34
C GLY A 185 0.59 10.92 -5.52
N PHE A 186 1.40 11.48 -4.62
CA PHE A 186 2.84 11.25 -4.56
C PHE A 186 3.25 10.95 -3.12
N GLN A 187 4.02 9.88 -2.90
CA GLN A 187 4.50 9.43 -1.59
C GLN A 187 6.03 9.42 -1.53
#